data_f475a0085b670efda87c069eb21ab0db
#
_entry.id   f475a0085b670efda87c069eb21ab0db
#
_cell.length_a   1.000
_cell.length_b   1.000
_cell.length_c   1.000
_cell.angle_alpha   90.00
_cell.angle_beta   90.00
_cell.angle_gamma   90.00
#
_symmetry.space_group_name_H-M   'P 1'
#
loop_
_entity.id
_entity.type
_entity.pdbx_description
1 polymer ?
#
loop_
_entity_poly.entity_id
_entity_poly.type
_entity_poly.pdbx_seq_one_letter_code
_entity_poly.pdbx_strand_id
1 'polypeptide(L)'
;DEPAWTKNGSYQAIRIIRHFVEFWDRTPLQEQEAIFGRDKYSGAPLGMKNEHDQPDYAKDPDGKAVPKDSHMRLANPRDGEFMKKHLLYRRPFDYSRGLAKNGQLDVGLVFICYQANLTDGFIFVQNLLNLEPLEEYISPFGGGYFFTLPGVQKGGFLAQELLNIA
;
A
#
# COMPACT_ATOMS: atom_id res chain seq x y z
N ASP A 1 7.32 24.18 -6.78
CA ASP A 1 8.67 23.92 -6.25
C ASP A 1 8.58 23.76 -4.73
N GLU A 2 9.21 22.72 -4.21
CA GLU A 2 9.22 22.45 -2.78
C GLU A 2 10.18 23.40 -2.06
N PRO A 3 9.87 23.84 -0.82
CA PRO A 3 10.78 24.63 -0.01
C PRO A 3 12.11 23.92 0.26
N ALA A 4 13.20 24.66 0.41
CA ALA A 4 14.55 24.09 0.56
C ALA A 4 14.67 23.14 1.78
N TRP A 5 13.95 23.43 2.88
CA TRP A 5 13.96 22.61 4.10
C TRP A 5 13.36 21.20 3.91
N THR A 6 12.61 20.97 2.82
CA THR A 6 12.03 19.64 2.53
C THR A 6 13.04 18.67 1.92
N LYS A 7 14.20 19.15 1.49
CA LYS A 7 15.22 18.33 0.85
C LYS A 7 15.62 17.15 1.75
N ASN A 8 15.61 15.93 1.17
CA ASN A 8 15.82 14.66 1.88
C ASN A 8 14.71 14.26 2.88
N GLY A 9 13.60 14.99 2.91
CA GLY A 9 12.38 14.55 3.56
C GLY A 9 11.55 13.64 2.67
N SER A 10 10.36 13.25 3.16
CA SER A 10 9.44 12.38 2.42
C SER A 10 8.00 12.66 2.82
N TYR A 11 7.07 12.58 1.88
CA TYR A 11 5.66 12.52 2.22
C TYR A 11 5.33 11.14 2.77
N GLN A 12 4.45 11.10 3.78
CA GLN A 12 3.99 9.89 4.42
C GLN A 12 2.48 9.82 4.38
N ALA A 13 1.93 8.68 3.98
CA ALA A 13 0.52 8.38 4.17
C ALA A 13 0.37 7.25 5.19
N ILE A 14 -0.57 7.43 6.12
CA ILE A 14 -0.97 6.42 7.09
C ILE A 14 -2.44 6.11 6.88
N ARG A 15 -2.81 4.81 6.90
CA ARG A 15 -4.18 4.32 6.94
C ARG A 15 -4.31 3.27 8.02
N ILE A 16 -5.31 3.39 8.86
CA ILE A 16 -5.70 2.34 9.79
C ILE A 16 -6.86 1.61 9.13
N ILE A 17 -6.63 0.35 8.77
CA ILE A 17 -7.53 -0.44 7.94
C ILE A 17 -7.97 -1.65 8.75
N ARG A 18 -9.27 -1.76 9.04
CA ARG A 18 -9.85 -2.96 9.66
C ARG A 18 -10.02 -4.03 8.61
N HIS A 19 -9.74 -5.28 8.98
CA HIS A 19 -9.99 -6.44 8.15
C HIS A 19 -11.22 -7.19 8.66
N PHE A 20 -12.14 -7.53 7.75
CA PHE A 20 -13.31 -8.35 8.05
C PHE A 20 -12.95 -9.83 7.87
N VAL A 21 -12.11 -10.34 8.79
CA VAL A 21 -11.51 -11.68 8.69
C VAL A 21 -12.56 -12.79 8.70
N GLU A 22 -13.68 -12.59 9.37
CA GLU A 22 -14.78 -13.58 9.41
C GLU A 22 -15.45 -13.74 8.02
N PHE A 23 -15.47 -12.70 7.19
CA PHE A 23 -15.92 -12.78 5.80
C PHE A 23 -14.84 -13.36 4.92
N TRP A 24 -13.61 -12.91 5.10
CA TRP A 24 -12.45 -13.40 4.36
C TRP A 24 -12.26 -14.91 4.51
N ASP A 25 -12.40 -15.46 5.71
CA ASP A 25 -12.22 -16.89 5.98
C ASP A 25 -13.30 -17.78 5.32
N ARG A 26 -14.44 -17.19 4.94
CA ARG A 26 -15.49 -17.91 4.19
C ARG A 26 -15.28 -17.87 2.68
N THR A 27 -14.40 -17.00 2.20
CA THR A 27 -14.10 -16.86 0.77
C THR A 27 -13.24 -18.03 0.32
N PRO A 28 -13.57 -18.72 -0.78
CA PRO A 28 -12.77 -19.82 -1.30
C PRO A 28 -11.33 -19.40 -1.58
N LEU A 29 -10.37 -20.31 -1.36
CA LEU A 29 -8.94 -20.03 -1.54
C LEU A 29 -8.62 -19.45 -2.92
N GLN A 30 -9.18 -20.04 -3.97
CA GLN A 30 -8.96 -19.58 -5.34
C GLN A 30 -9.40 -18.12 -5.53
N GLU A 31 -10.50 -17.72 -4.89
CA GLU A 31 -11.01 -16.35 -4.94
C GLU A 31 -10.12 -15.40 -4.14
N GLN A 32 -9.68 -15.80 -2.93
CA GLN A 32 -8.71 -15.04 -2.15
C GLN A 32 -7.43 -14.75 -2.95
N GLU A 33 -6.91 -15.77 -3.62
CA GLU A 33 -5.71 -15.65 -4.47
C GLU A 33 -5.95 -14.77 -5.69
N ALA A 34 -7.12 -14.88 -6.33
CA ALA A 34 -7.49 -14.04 -7.46
C ALA A 34 -7.61 -12.55 -7.05
N ILE A 35 -8.22 -12.24 -5.90
CA ILE A 35 -8.35 -10.90 -5.34
C ILE A 35 -6.98 -10.24 -5.13
N PHE A 36 -6.03 -10.98 -4.53
CA PHE A 36 -4.68 -10.47 -4.33
C PHE A 36 -3.80 -10.53 -5.59
N GLY A 37 -4.06 -11.48 -6.49
CA GLY A 37 -3.19 -11.81 -7.62
C GLY A 37 -1.99 -12.67 -7.24
N ARG A 38 -2.03 -13.32 -6.05
CA ARG A 38 -0.92 -14.09 -5.49
C ARG A 38 -1.39 -15.42 -4.90
N ASP A 39 -0.52 -16.42 -5.00
CA ASP A 39 -0.65 -17.67 -4.25
C ASP A 39 -0.50 -17.41 -2.76
N LYS A 40 -1.41 -17.95 -1.95
CA LYS A 40 -1.51 -17.68 -0.51
C LYS A 40 -0.32 -18.23 0.29
N TYR A 41 0.25 -19.33 -0.11
CA TYR A 41 1.29 -20.04 0.65
C TYR A 41 2.69 -19.56 0.29
N SER A 42 2.96 -19.40 -1.00
CA SER A 42 4.27 -18.98 -1.49
C SER A 42 4.42 -17.45 -1.58
N GLY A 43 3.32 -16.71 -1.62
CA GLY A 43 3.30 -15.29 -1.91
C GLY A 43 3.66 -14.96 -3.37
N ALA A 44 3.88 -15.95 -4.22
CA ALA A 44 4.24 -15.76 -5.62
C ALA A 44 3.09 -15.13 -6.41
N PRO A 45 3.36 -14.27 -7.40
CA PRO A 45 2.34 -13.88 -8.36
C PRO A 45 1.72 -15.11 -9.01
N LEU A 46 0.41 -15.10 -9.25
CA LEU A 46 -0.28 -16.23 -9.87
C LEU A 46 0.39 -16.64 -11.18
N GLY A 47 0.60 -17.94 -11.34
CA GLY A 47 1.34 -18.52 -12.48
C GLY A 47 2.87 -18.47 -12.35
N MET A 48 3.41 -17.99 -11.23
CA MET A 48 4.85 -17.91 -10.93
C MET A 48 5.23 -18.77 -9.72
N LYS A 49 6.52 -18.82 -9.37
CA LYS A 49 7.04 -19.75 -8.35
C LYS A 49 7.55 -19.05 -7.08
N ASN A 50 8.08 -17.83 -7.20
CA ASN A 50 8.70 -17.13 -6.08
C ASN A 50 7.99 -15.82 -5.78
N GLU A 51 7.97 -15.41 -4.52
CA GLU A 51 7.35 -14.18 -4.05
C GLU A 51 7.82 -12.92 -4.81
N HIS A 52 9.10 -12.88 -5.16
CA HIS A 52 9.71 -11.71 -5.81
C HIS A 52 9.74 -11.79 -7.33
N ASP A 53 9.13 -12.82 -7.93
CA ASP A 53 8.99 -12.91 -9.37
C ASP A 53 8.21 -11.70 -9.91
N GLN A 54 8.60 -11.25 -11.10
CA GLN A 54 8.02 -10.05 -11.70
C GLN A 54 7.10 -10.45 -12.87
N PRO A 55 5.77 -10.35 -12.70
CA PRO A 55 4.85 -10.63 -13.79
C PRO A 55 4.99 -9.61 -14.93
N ASP A 56 4.91 -10.12 -16.14
CA ASP A 56 4.86 -9.33 -17.38
C ASP A 56 3.41 -9.28 -17.87
N TYR A 57 2.70 -8.20 -17.49
CA TYR A 57 1.29 -8.06 -17.82
C TYR A 57 1.04 -7.79 -19.32
N ALA A 58 2.06 -7.38 -20.07
CA ALA A 58 1.96 -7.27 -21.53
C ALA A 58 1.77 -8.64 -22.18
N LYS A 59 2.27 -9.72 -21.56
CA LYS A 59 2.04 -11.11 -21.99
C LYS A 59 0.75 -11.72 -21.47
N ASP A 60 0.05 -11.04 -20.58
CA ASP A 60 -1.23 -11.46 -20.01
C ASP A 60 -2.28 -10.33 -20.15
N PRO A 61 -2.56 -9.86 -21.38
CA PRO A 61 -3.48 -8.72 -21.59
C PRO A 61 -4.92 -9.03 -21.19
N ASP A 62 -5.30 -10.30 -21.19
CA ASP A 62 -6.65 -10.75 -20.80
C ASP A 62 -6.79 -10.96 -19.28
N GLY A 63 -5.70 -11.01 -18.52
CA GLY A 63 -5.74 -11.30 -17.08
C GLY A 63 -6.03 -12.77 -16.76
N LYS A 64 -5.59 -13.69 -17.64
CA LYS A 64 -5.82 -15.12 -17.45
C LYS A 64 -4.95 -15.75 -16.36
N ALA A 65 -3.72 -15.26 -16.23
CA ALA A 65 -2.81 -15.67 -15.17
C ALA A 65 -3.03 -14.84 -13.91
N VAL A 66 -2.98 -13.50 -14.03
CA VAL A 66 -3.21 -12.56 -12.92
C VAL A 66 -4.41 -11.70 -13.26
N PRO A 67 -5.54 -11.81 -12.55
CA PRO A 67 -6.76 -11.04 -12.84
C PRO A 67 -6.48 -9.53 -12.95
N LYS A 68 -7.18 -8.86 -13.86
CA LYS A 68 -6.99 -7.43 -14.13
C LYS A 68 -7.35 -6.54 -12.95
N ASP A 69 -8.32 -6.97 -12.17
CA ASP A 69 -8.87 -6.32 -10.98
C ASP A 69 -8.20 -6.78 -9.69
N SER A 70 -7.18 -7.63 -9.76
CA SER A 70 -6.43 -8.05 -8.59
C SER A 70 -5.65 -6.89 -7.98
N HIS A 71 -5.61 -6.84 -6.64
CA HIS A 71 -4.91 -5.80 -5.87
C HIS A 71 -3.48 -5.54 -6.36
N MET A 72 -2.70 -6.60 -6.57
CA MET A 72 -1.32 -6.49 -7.00
C MET A 72 -1.19 -5.84 -8.39
N ARG A 73 -2.08 -6.18 -9.32
CA ARG A 73 -2.03 -5.67 -10.70
C ARG A 73 -2.52 -4.23 -10.78
N LEU A 74 -3.58 -3.88 -10.04
CA LEU A 74 -4.07 -2.51 -9.96
C LEU A 74 -3.08 -1.58 -9.26
N ALA A 75 -2.53 -2.01 -8.10
CA ALA A 75 -1.58 -1.20 -7.34
C ALA A 75 -0.27 -0.90 -8.11
N ASN A 76 0.13 -1.79 -9.02
CA ASN A 76 1.31 -1.60 -9.86
C ASN A 76 1.12 -2.29 -11.21
N PRO A 77 0.56 -1.61 -12.21
CA PRO A 77 0.36 -2.13 -13.57
C PRO A 77 1.66 -2.49 -14.31
N ARG A 78 2.82 -2.16 -13.74
CA ARG A 78 4.17 -2.43 -14.29
C ARG A 78 4.39 -1.84 -15.66
N ASP A 79 3.80 -0.68 -15.90
CA ASP A 79 3.92 0.08 -17.15
C ASP A 79 5.24 0.88 -17.17
N GLY A 80 6.35 0.15 -17.18
CA GLY A 80 7.71 0.65 -17.40
C GLY A 80 8.07 1.93 -16.64
N GLU A 81 8.55 2.92 -17.36
CA GLU A 81 8.99 4.22 -16.80
C GLU A 81 7.85 5.02 -16.18
N PHE A 82 6.62 4.89 -16.70
CA PHE A 82 5.47 5.61 -16.16
C PHE A 82 5.22 5.26 -14.70
N MET A 83 5.26 3.97 -14.33
CA MET A 83 5.01 3.55 -12.96
C MET A 83 6.15 3.84 -11.98
N LYS A 84 7.35 4.15 -12.45
CA LYS A 84 8.50 4.43 -11.55
C LYS A 84 8.25 5.61 -10.61
N LYS A 85 7.60 6.67 -11.08
CA LYS A 85 7.26 7.84 -10.25
C LYS A 85 6.14 7.60 -9.25
N HIS A 86 5.37 6.50 -9.44
CA HIS A 86 4.24 6.14 -8.59
C HIS A 86 4.57 5.07 -7.55
N LEU A 87 5.84 4.65 -7.46
CA LEU A 87 6.27 3.63 -6.51
C LEU A 87 6.18 4.15 -5.08
N LEU A 88 5.68 3.28 -4.18
CA LEU A 88 5.55 3.54 -2.76
C LEU A 88 6.56 2.68 -1.99
N TYR A 89 7.27 3.28 -1.04
CA TYR A 89 8.00 2.53 -0.03
C TYR A 89 7.07 2.22 1.14
N ARG A 90 6.64 0.95 1.25
CA ARG A 90 5.63 0.51 2.23
C ARG A 90 6.29 -0.07 3.48
N ARG A 91 5.76 0.29 4.65
CA ARG A 91 6.19 -0.22 5.95
C ARG A 91 4.97 -0.50 6.83
N PRO A 92 4.11 -1.47 6.47
CA PRO A 92 2.92 -1.77 7.23
C PRO A 92 3.22 -2.54 8.52
N PHE A 93 2.25 -2.48 9.46
CA PHE A 93 2.25 -3.25 10.71
C PHE A 93 0.85 -3.81 10.95
N ASP A 94 0.75 -5.06 11.36
CA ASP A 94 -0.51 -5.62 11.79
C ASP A 94 -0.89 -5.09 13.18
N TYR A 95 -2.19 -4.98 13.43
CA TYR A 95 -2.71 -4.69 14.77
C TYR A 95 -3.81 -5.68 15.16
N SER A 96 -3.94 -5.89 16.47
CA SER A 96 -5.06 -6.60 17.09
C SER A 96 -5.46 -5.91 18.38
N ARG A 97 -6.75 -5.59 18.51
CA ARG A 97 -7.33 -4.98 19.70
C ARG A 97 -8.38 -5.89 20.36
N GLY A 98 -8.36 -7.19 20.02
CA GLY A 98 -9.28 -8.18 20.56
C GLY A 98 -10.64 -8.15 19.85
N LEU A 99 -11.73 -8.12 20.62
CA LEU A 99 -13.09 -8.14 20.08
C LEU A 99 -13.71 -6.74 20.08
N ALA A 100 -14.37 -6.39 19.01
CA ALA A 100 -15.24 -5.24 18.91
C ALA A 100 -16.56 -5.48 19.70
N LYS A 101 -17.35 -4.42 19.92
CA LYS A 101 -18.62 -4.51 20.66
C LYS A 101 -19.64 -5.49 20.05
N ASN A 102 -19.55 -5.75 18.76
CA ASN A 102 -20.42 -6.69 18.04
C ASN A 102 -19.90 -8.14 18.07
N GLY A 103 -18.83 -8.43 18.81
CA GLY A 103 -18.23 -9.76 18.93
C GLY A 103 -17.29 -10.16 17.79
N GLN A 104 -17.11 -9.33 16.77
CA GLN A 104 -16.15 -9.57 15.69
C GLN A 104 -14.73 -9.20 16.11
N LEU A 105 -13.73 -9.78 15.46
CA LEU A 105 -12.33 -9.41 15.68
C LEU A 105 -12.07 -7.96 15.26
N ASP A 106 -11.37 -7.22 16.10
CA ASP A 106 -10.85 -5.88 15.77
C ASP A 106 -9.37 -6.00 15.43
N VAL A 107 -9.13 -6.46 14.21
CA VAL A 107 -7.81 -6.70 13.63
C VAL A 107 -7.67 -6.00 12.30
N GLY A 108 -6.45 -5.75 11.90
CA GLY A 108 -6.20 -5.13 10.61
C GLY A 108 -4.77 -4.65 10.43
N LEU A 109 -4.61 -3.66 9.57
CA LEU A 109 -3.34 -3.14 9.11
C LEU A 109 -3.20 -1.65 9.45
N VAL A 110 -2.10 -1.28 10.05
CA VAL A 110 -1.60 0.10 10.02
C VAL A 110 -0.73 0.21 8.76
N PHE A 111 -1.36 0.60 7.66
CA PHE A 111 -0.65 0.82 6.41
C PHE A 111 0.12 2.14 6.49
N ILE A 112 1.42 2.07 6.23
CA ILE A 112 2.31 3.22 6.19
C ILE A 112 3.08 3.17 4.88
N CYS A 113 3.11 4.28 4.15
CA CYS A 113 3.96 4.40 2.99
C CYS A 113 4.63 5.76 2.89
N TYR A 114 5.76 5.78 2.20
CA TYR A 114 6.58 6.95 1.94
C TYR A 114 6.75 7.14 0.45
N GLN A 115 6.76 8.39 -0.01
CA GLN A 115 6.91 8.79 -1.40
C GLN A 115 7.46 10.21 -1.52
N ALA A 116 8.03 10.50 -2.69
CA ALA A 116 8.56 11.83 -2.99
C ALA A 116 7.45 12.87 -3.22
N ASN A 117 6.29 12.43 -3.72
CA ASN A 117 5.12 13.28 -3.98
C ASN A 117 3.85 12.53 -3.58
N LEU A 118 2.99 13.16 -2.79
CA LEU A 118 1.78 12.52 -2.27
C LEU A 118 0.75 12.25 -3.38
N THR A 119 0.59 13.20 -4.30
CA THR A 119 -0.37 13.09 -5.41
C THR A 119 0.05 12.01 -6.41
N ASP A 120 1.32 12.04 -6.85
CA ASP A 120 1.85 11.04 -7.76
C ASP A 120 2.06 9.66 -7.08
N GLY A 121 2.30 9.63 -5.77
CA GLY A 121 2.47 8.40 -5.01
C GLY A 121 1.15 7.81 -4.52
N PHE A 122 0.86 8.00 -3.23
CA PHE A 122 -0.26 7.33 -2.56
C PHE A 122 -1.62 7.64 -3.19
N ILE A 123 -1.91 8.91 -3.50
CA ILE A 123 -3.24 9.29 -4.05
C ILE A 123 -3.45 8.65 -5.42
N PHE A 124 -2.43 8.64 -6.27
CA PHE A 124 -2.49 7.99 -7.57
C PHE A 124 -2.79 6.49 -7.43
N VAL A 125 -2.02 5.76 -6.62
CA VAL A 125 -2.22 4.31 -6.41
C VAL A 125 -3.58 4.03 -5.77
N GLN A 126 -4.01 4.83 -4.79
CA GLN A 126 -5.33 4.69 -4.17
C GLN A 126 -6.46 4.82 -5.21
N ASN A 127 -6.33 5.74 -6.17
CA ASN A 127 -7.33 5.90 -7.22
C ASN A 127 -7.40 4.68 -8.17
N LEU A 128 -6.27 4.01 -8.40
CA LEU A 128 -6.26 2.75 -9.17
C LEU A 128 -6.95 1.60 -8.43
N LEU A 129 -6.92 1.62 -7.10
CA LEU A 129 -7.51 0.59 -6.24
C LEU A 129 -9.01 0.80 -5.95
N ASN A 130 -9.58 1.93 -6.36
CA ASN A 130 -11.00 2.18 -6.16
C ASN A 130 -11.85 1.11 -6.87
N LEU A 131 -12.79 0.52 -6.14
CA LEU A 131 -13.68 -0.54 -6.60
C LEU A 131 -12.98 -1.89 -6.88
N GLU A 132 -11.78 -2.10 -6.31
CA GLU A 132 -11.17 -3.43 -6.35
C GLU A 132 -11.95 -4.43 -5.47
N PRO A 133 -11.95 -5.74 -5.79
CA PRO A 133 -12.66 -6.74 -5.00
C PRO A 133 -12.24 -6.81 -3.53
N LEU A 134 -11.01 -6.41 -3.18
CA LEU A 134 -10.53 -6.40 -1.80
C LEU A 134 -11.29 -5.41 -0.90
N GLU A 135 -11.91 -4.36 -1.46
CA GLU A 135 -12.67 -3.37 -0.69
C GLU A 135 -13.84 -3.98 0.11
N GLU A 136 -14.37 -5.12 -0.31
CA GLU A 136 -15.45 -5.82 0.42
C GLU A 136 -14.96 -6.37 1.78
N TYR A 137 -13.67 -6.60 1.92
CA TYR A 137 -13.05 -7.25 3.09
C TYR A 137 -12.29 -6.31 4.00
N ILE A 138 -12.21 -5.04 3.66
CA ILE A 138 -11.44 -4.05 4.41
C ILE A 138 -12.25 -2.78 4.65
N SER A 139 -11.91 -2.05 5.72
CA SER A 139 -12.49 -0.74 6.01
C SER A 139 -11.44 0.21 6.56
N PRO A 140 -10.96 1.16 5.76
CA PRO A 140 -10.15 2.26 6.26
C PRO A 140 -11.00 3.17 7.17
N PHE A 141 -10.57 3.38 8.42
CA PHE A 141 -11.32 4.19 9.38
C PHE A 141 -10.49 5.28 10.06
N GLY A 142 -9.20 5.37 9.74
CA GLY A 142 -8.31 6.37 10.31
C GLY A 142 -7.05 6.57 9.51
N GLY A 143 -6.27 7.55 9.93
CA GLY A 143 -4.98 7.88 9.33
C GLY A 143 -4.87 9.35 8.93
N GLY A 144 -3.91 9.66 8.07
CA GLY A 144 -3.65 11.01 7.61
C GLY A 144 -2.45 11.08 6.68
N TYR A 145 -2.15 12.30 6.26
CA TYR A 145 -0.98 12.65 5.46
C TYR A 145 -0.03 13.49 6.29
N PHE A 146 1.24 13.18 6.19
CA PHE A 146 2.29 13.80 6.98
C PHE A 146 3.50 14.09 6.09
N PHE A 147 4.34 15.00 6.55
CA PHE A 147 5.68 15.17 6.01
C PHE A 147 6.70 14.65 7.03
N THR A 148 7.52 13.70 6.61
CA THR A 148 8.63 13.18 7.40
C THR A 148 9.82 14.09 7.17
N LEU A 149 10.23 14.76 8.22
CA LEU A 149 11.35 15.70 8.19
C LEU A 149 12.66 15.00 7.79
N PRO A 150 13.59 15.72 7.17
CA PRO A 150 14.93 15.20 6.89
C PRO A 150 15.65 14.73 8.14
N GLY A 151 16.58 13.79 7.95
CA GLY A 151 17.47 13.35 9.02
C GLY A 151 18.35 14.48 9.55
N VAL A 152 18.66 14.42 10.86
CA VAL A 152 19.45 15.44 11.56
C VAL A 152 20.92 15.32 11.20
N GLN A 153 21.58 16.42 10.88
CA GLN A 153 23.02 16.51 10.72
C GLN A 153 23.73 16.47 12.09
N LYS A 154 24.99 16.02 12.11
CA LYS A 154 25.78 15.97 13.35
C LYS A 154 25.84 17.37 14.00
N GLY A 155 25.42 17.44 15.26
CA GLY A 155 25.38 18.70 16.02
C GLY A 155 24.12 19.56 15.81
N GLY A 156 23.19 19.11 14.96
CA GLY A 156 21.91 19.76 14.74
C GLY A 156 20.76 19.14 15.54
N PHE A 157 19.54 19.58 15.25
CA PHE A 157 18.30 19.08 15.83
C PHE A 157 17.21 18.90 14.77
N LEU A 158 16.18 18.12 15.07
CA LEU A 158 15.08 17.87 14.14
C LEU A 158 14.33 19.16 13.81
N ALA A 159 13.98 19.35 12.56
CA ALA A 159 13.30 20.56 12.03
C ALA A 159 14.14 21.85 12.07
N GLN A 160 15.45 21.78 12.29
CA GLN A 160 16.30 22.97 12.36
C GLN A 160 16.15 23.87 11.13
N GLU A 161 16.18 23.31 9.93
CA GLU A 161 16.08 24.08 8.68
C GLU A 161 14.68 24.70 8.51
N LEU A 162 13.62 24.02 8.95
CA LEU A 162 12.26 24.56 8.98
C LEU A 162 12.11 25.74 9.94
N LEU A 163 12.72 25.66 11.12
CA LEU A 163 12.62 26.70 12.15
C LEU A 163 13.50 27.92 11.86
N ASN A 164 14.57 27.77 11.09
CA ASN A 164 15.43 28.88 10.68
C ASN A 164 14.84 29.73 9.55
N ILE A 165 13.71 29.35 8.98
CA ILE A 165 12.99 30.13 7.95
C ILE A 165 11.96 31.10 8.57
N ALA A 166 11.69 30.99 9.84
CA ALA A 166 10.85 31.91 10.61
C ALA A 166 11.71 32.98 11.27
#